data_a6aa0e4e5f938daea1c6b8a35272c03c
#
_entry.id   a6aa0e4e5f938daea1c6b8a35272c03c
#
_cell.length_a   1.000
_cell.length_b   1.000
_cell.length_c   1.000
_cell.angle_alpha   90.00
_cell.angle_beta   90.00
_cell.angle_gamma   90.00
#
_symmetry.space_group_name_H-M   'P 1'
#
loop_
_entity.id
_entity.type
_entity.pdbx_description
1 polymer ?
#
loop_
_entity_poly.entity_id
_entity_poly.type
_entity_poly.pdbx_seq_one_letter_code
_entity_poly.pdbx_strand_id
1 'polypeptide(L)'
;MLRLPVLLLALVLAPLGSGAARAADCPADATTAGFLAPGPFAVGVRSLTLVDRTRQTPAHAGFPALPSRTLPTQVWYPATGPGGGAPIPDAPLASGGPFPLVASSHGFGELNTGEAYLAIALARRGFVVAAPTFPLTNISTPGGAVLFDAANQPADVRFVIDQVLALSDGGSWLAGGIDRKRIGAQGLSLGGLTTLLVSYNPQLRDRRIRAAYAMAPASCELTRKTLSAPHPLLLIDGDQDLITPIDQNAGLTFSRVRMPRTLITLAHATHTAFSGLVSFDSPVSYDAALGCSFVENITQQQVDQLITAFGPAAAGTDTTGCDLPCKGQAPSNPPMPASRQHDLAQAAGTAFFQEQFQKSRAARCFLRKVFAAENPDVTIPRGGGHTAP
;
A
#
# COMPACT_ATOMS: atom_id res chain seq x y z
N MET A 1 -43.12 -20.80 64.18
CA MET A 1 -42.35 -21.47 63.08
C MET A 1 -42.00 -20.38 62.04
N LEU A 2 -40.82 -19.77 62.18
CA LEU A 2 -40.31 -18.76 61.26
C LEU A 2 -39.57 -19.43 60.14
N ARG A 3 -39.95 -19.16 58.88
CA ARG A 3 -39.19 -19.60 57.67
C ARG A 3 -38.30 -18.43 57.22
N LEU A 4 -36.96 -18.61 57.28
CA LEU A 4 -35.98 -17.74 56.66
C LEU A 4 -35.96 -18.00 55.15
N PRO A 5 -35.83 -16.95 54.29
CA PRO A 5 -35.54 -17.15 52.88
C PRO A 5 -34.02 -17.28 52.65
N VAL A 6 -33.64 -18.34 51.89
CA VAL A 6 -32.28 -18.52 51.42
C VAL A 6 -32.04 -17.61 50.21
N LEU A 7 -31.14 -16.65 50.36
CA LEU A 7 -30.68 -15.80 49.25
C LEU A 7 -29.60 -16.55 48.48
N LEU A 8 -29.91 -17.00 47.26
CA LEU A 8 -28.91 -17.52 46.31
C LEU A 8 -28.18 -16.35 45.64
N LEU A 9 -26.93 -16.14 46.02
CA LEU A 9 -26.00 -15.22 45.35
C LEU A 9 -25.49 -15.89 44.09
N ALA A 10 -26.02 -15.50 42.93
CA ALA A 10 -25.48 -15.91 41.63
C ALA A 10 -24.19 -15.14 41.34
N LEU A 11 -23.03 -15.80 41.45
CA LEU A 11 -21.74 -15.27 40.98
C LEU A 11 -21.75 -15.28 39.45
N VAL A 12 -21.92 -14.09 38.85
CA VAL A 12 -21.68 -13.89 37.41
C VAL A 12 -20.18 -13.84 37.20
N LEU A 13 -19.58 -14.95 36.82
CA LEU A 13 -18.20 -15.00 36.27
C LEU A 13 -18.24 -14.39 34.88
N ALA A 14 -17.84 -13.12 34.78
CA ALA A 14 -17.53 -12.51 33.50
C ALA A 14 -16.34 -13.28 32.85
N PRO A 15 -16.37 -13.63 31.57
CA PRO A 15 -15.22 -14.25 30.92
C PRO A 15 -14.12 -13.19 30.82
N LEU A 16 -13.08 -13.30 31.66
CA LEU A 16 -11.85 -12.56 31.54
C LEU A 16 -11.22 -12.88 30.18
N GLY A 17 -11.19 -11.87 29.33
CA GLY A 17 -10.90 -11.98 27.93
C GLY A 17 -9.57 -12.66 27.62
N SER A 18 -9.64 -13.66 26.76
CA SER A 18 -8.53 -14.33 26.09
C SER A 18 -7.62 -13.38 25.25
N GLY A 19 -7.98 -12.09 25.13
CA GLY A 19 -7.21 -11.06 24.47
C GLY A 19 -6.00 -10.54 25.29
N ALA A 20 -6.19 -10.37 26.60
CA ALA A 20 -5.13 -9.83 27.47
C ALA A 20 -3.93 -10.76 27.64
N ALA A 21 -4.16 -12.08 27.70
CA ALA A 21 -3.09 -13.08 27.84
C ALA A 21 -2.21 -13.22 26.58
N ARG A 22 -2.74 -12.90 25.39
CA ARG A 22 -1.99 -12.98 24.12
C ARG A 22 -1.07 -11.78 23.87
N ALA A 23 -1.35 -10.61 24.44
CA ALA A 23 -0.52 -9.42 24.33
C ALA A 23 0.69 -9.44 25.32
N ALA A 24 0.59 -10.17 26.42
CA ALA A 24 1.58 -10.20 27.49
C ALA A 24 3.00 -10.65 27.04
N ASP A 25 3.11 -11.42 25.95
CA ASP A 25 4.40 -11.89 25.42
C ASP A 25 5.02 -10.95 24.37
N CYS A 26 4.38 -9.84 24.03
CA CYS A 26 4.86 -8.89 23.02
C CYS A 26 5.74 -7.81 23.66
N PRO A 27 6.75 -7.26 22.93
CA PRO A 27 7.44 -6.06 23.36
C PRO A 27 6.46 -4.90 23.61
N ALA A 28 6.76 -4.04 24.58
CA ALA A 28 5.87 -2.95 25.02
C ALA A 28 5.53 -1.94 23.90
N ASP A 29 6.41 -1.78 22.93
CA ASP A 29 6.23 -0.93 21.73
C ASP A 29 5.45 -1.59 20.59
N ALA A 30 5.04 -2.86 20.76
CA ALA A 30 4.24 -3.58 19.78
C ALA A 30 2.76 -3.17 19.84
N THR A 31 2.46 -1.89 19.75
CA THR A 31 1.12 -1.29 19.82
C THR A 31 0.88 -0.37 18.62
N THR A 32 -0.39 -0.07 18.32
CA THR A 32 -0.75 0.92 17.28
C THR A 32 -0.07 2.25 17.56
N ALA A 33 -0.14 2.76 18.79
CA ALA A 33 0.52 3.99 19.19
C ALA A 33 2.05 3.91 19.01
N GLY A 34 2.67 2.76 19.30
CA GLY A 34 4.11 2.53 19.11
C GLY A 34 4.52 2.60 17.64
N PHE A 35 3.68 2.13 16.69
CA PHE A 35 3.95 2.22 15.26
C PHE A 35 3.59 3.58 14.66
N LEU A 36 2.73 4.37 15.29
CA LEU A 36 2.44 5.75 14.93
C LEU A 36 3.44 6.75 15.53
N ALA A 37 4.07 6.42 16.63
CA ALA A 37 5.08 7.28 17.25
C ALA A 37 6.23 7.58 16.28
N PRO A 38 6.81 8.78 16.32
CA PRO A 38 7.97 9.13 15.51
C PRO A 38 9.11 8.11 15.70
N GLY A 39 9.71 7.69 14.58
CA GLY A 39 10.91 6.87 14.60
C GLY A 39 12.17 7.69 14.97
N PRO A 40 13.35 7.03 15.04
CA PRO A 40 14.58 7.66 15.52
C PRO A 40 15.22 8.67 14.56
N PHE A 41 14.77 8.71 13.29
CA PHE A 41 15.38 9.57 12.27
C PHE A 41 14.55 10.82 11.98
N ALA A 42 15.20 11.95 11.69
CA ALA A 42 14.61 13.00 10.90
C ALA A 42 14.36 12.50 9.47
N VAL A 43 13.53 13.18 8.72
CA VAL A 43 13.23 12.82 7.32
C VAL A 43 13.86 13.84 6.40
N GLY A 44 14.76 13.39 5.52
CA GLY A 44 15.19 14.15 4.36
C GLY A 44 14.26 13.90 3.18
N VAL A 45 14.12 14.91 2.31
CA VAL A 45 13.32 14.77 1.09
C VAL A 45 14.05 15.41 -0.09
N ARG A 46 14.06 14.70 -1.24
CA ARG A 46 14.60 15.20 -2.51
C ARG A 46 13.67 14.92 -3.67
N SER A 47 13.54 15.91 -4.55
CA SER A 47 12.87 15.77 -5.84
C SER A 47 13.90 15.49 -6.92
N LEU A 48 13.67 14.42 -7.69
CA LEU A 48 14.51 14.03 -8.82
C LEU A 48 13.66 14.06 -10.10
N THR A 49 14.28 14.40 -11.22
CA THR A 49 13.67 14.20 -12.55
C THR A 49 14.41 13.06 -13.24
N LEU A 50 13.82 11.86 -13.19
CA LEU A 50 14.38 10.67 -13.82
C LEU A 50 13.85 10.57 -15.25
N VAL A 51 14.73 10.36 -16.23
CA VAL A 51 14.35 10.30 -17.64
C VAL A 51 14.85 9.00 -18.26
N ASP A 52 13.90 8.11 -18.54
CA ASP A 52 14.17 6.88 -19.27
C ASP A 52 14.13 7.17 -20.79
N ARG A 53 15.31 7.22 -21.38
CA ARG A 53 15.50 7.48 -22.83
C ARG A 53 15.39 6.21 -23.69
N THR A 54 15.19 5.05 -23.07
CA THR A 54 15.09 3.77 -23.77
C THR A 54 13.63 3.40 -24.10
N ARG A 55 12.65 4.06 -23.46
CA ARG A 55 11.22 3.82 -23.67
C ARG A 55 10.48 5.12 -23.97
N GLN A 56 9.51 5.03 -24.87
CA GLN A 56 8.67 6.15 -25.25
C GLN A 56 7.51 6.35 -24.25
N THR A 57 7.04 7.60 -24.10
CA THR A 57 5.70 7.87 -23.59
C THR A 57 4.73 7.76 -24.78
N PRO A 58 3.70 6.88 -24.73
CA PRO A 58 2.78 6.66 -25.85
C PRO A 58 1.99 7.91 -26.24
N ALA A 59 1.58 8.00 -27.50
CA ALA A 59 0.59 8.96 -27.93
C ALA A 59 -0.76 8.72 -27.22
N HIS A 60 -1.47 9.79 -26.85
CA HIS A 60 -2.74 9.71 -26.12
C HIS A 60 -3.56 10.98 -26.31
N ALA A 61 -4.89 10.87 -26.31
CA ALA A 61 -5.82 12.02 -26.32
C ALA A 61 -5.46 13.15 -27.31
N GLY A 62 -4.90 12.80 -28.50
CA GLY A 62 -4.46 13.76 -29.51
C GLY A 62 -3.05 14.32 -29.29
N PHE A 63 -2.37 13.99 -28.21
CA PHE A 63 -0.97 14.34 -27.97
C PHE A 63 -0.04 13.31 -28.61
N PRO A 64 1.06 13.74 -29.29
CA PRO A 64 1.99 12.81 -29.92
C PRO A 64 2.81 12.04 -28.89
N ALA A 65 3.35 10.89 -29.30
CA ALA A 65 4.31 10.14 -28.49
C ALA A 65 5.57 10.97 -28.21
N LEU A 66 6.12 10.84 -26.99
CA LEU A 66 7.40 11.44 -26.61
C LEU A 66 8.51 10.39 -26.69
N PRO A 67 9.76 10.80 -27.05
CA PRO A 67 10.86 9.85 -27.25
C PRO A 67 11.40 9.23 -25.95
N SER A 68 10.93 9.67 -24.80
CA SER A 68 11.37 9.22 -23.49
C SER A 68 10.22 9.22 -22.49
N ARG A 69 10.43 8.54 -21.35
CA ARG A 69 9.52 8.60 -20.21
C ARG A 69 10.17 9.42 -19.11
N THR A 70 9.53 10.53 -18.75
CA THR A 70 9.98 11.39 -17.65
C THR A 70 9.20 11.06 -16.39
N LEU A 71 9.91 10.76 -15.32
CA LEU A 71 9.38 10.31 -14.03
C LEU A 71 9.84 11.29 -12.93
N PRO A 72 9.10 12.37 -12.67
CA PRO A 72 9.34 13.19 -11.48
C PRO A 72 9.23 12.30 -10.24
N THR A 73 10.30 12.16 -9.48
CA THR A 73 10.39 11.18 -8.39
C THR A 73 10.71 11.90 -7.09
N GLN A 74 9.87 11.69 -6.08
CA GLN A 74 10.13 12.13 -4.72
C GLN A 74 10.85 11.03 -3.97
N VAL A 75 11.93 11.37 -3.25
CA VAL A 75 12.66 10.42 -2.40
C VAL A 75 12.65 10.92 -0.97
N TRP A 76 12.07 10.13 -0.05
CA TRP A 76 12.16 10.34 1.39
C TRP A 76 13.19 9.38 1.96
N TYR A 77 14.00 9.85 2.91
CA TYR A 77 15.10 9.07 3.45
C TYR A 77 15.41 9.46 4.90
N PRO A 78 16.03 8.54 5.67
CA PRO A 78 16.53 8.87 6.99
C PRO A 78 17.59 9.98 6.91
N ALA A 79 17.38 11.07 7.63
CA ALA A 79 18.26 12.23 7.59
C ALA A 79 18.83 12.56 8.98
N THR A 80 19.94 13.28 8.98
CA THR A 80 20.49 13.89 10.19
C THR A 80 19.65 15.13 10.54
N GLY A 81 19.25 15.23 11.79
CA GLY A 81 18.47 16.35 12.29
C GLY A 81 17.55 15.97 13.45
N PRO A 82 16.76 16.91 13.97
CA PRO A 82 15.78 16.63 15.01
C PRO A 82 14.67 15.73 14.46
N GLY A 83 14.38 14.64 15.17
CA GLY A 83 13.29 13.73 14.81
C GLY A 83 11.91 14.37 14.98
N GLY A 84 10.88 13.80 14.33
CA GLY A 84 9.46 14.15 14.54
C GLY A 84 8.94 15.36 13.77
N GLY A 85 9.79 16.18 13.15
CA GLY A 85 9.40 17.36 12.36
C GLY A 85 8.95 17.04 10.92
N ALA A 86 8.60 18.09 10.17
CA ALA A 86 8.34 17.99 8.74
C ALA A 86 9.60 17.49 7.99
N PRO A 87 9.45 16.88 6.79
CA PRO A 87 10.58 16.52 5.95
C PRO A 87 11.46 17.75 5.61
N ILE A 88 12.77 17.57 5.71
CA ILE A 88 13.76 18.63 5.50
C ILE A 88 14.32 18.50 4.08
N PRO A 89 14.13 19.49 3.21
CA PRO A 89 14.68 19.46 1.85
C PRO A 89 16.19 19.29 1.89
N ASP A 90 16.71 18.39 1.06
CA ASP A 90 18.14 18.15 0.82
C ASP A 90 18.98 17.87 2.08
N ALA A 91 18.37 17.45 3.20
CA ALA A 91 19.09 17.14 4.43
C ALA A 91 20.15 16.04 4.22
N PRO A 92 21.28 16.06 4.95
CA PRO A 92 22.27 15.00 4.85
C PRO A 92 21.68 13.63 5.26
N LEU A 93 22.08 12.57 4.54
CA LEU A 93 21.72 11.20 4.89
C LEU A 93 22.20 10.87 6.31
N ALA A 94 21.35 10.23 7.11
CA ALA A 94 21.72 9.78 8.44
C ALA A 94 22.76 8.65 8.40
N SER A 95 23.59 8.55 9.43
CA SER A 95 24.38 7.36 9.70
C SER A 95 23.48 6.18 10.10
N GLY A 96 24.01 4.95 10.03
CA GLY A 96 23.28 3.73 10.43
C GLY A 96 22.71 2.93 9.25
N GLY A 97 22.93 3.39 7.99
CA GLY A 97 22.68 2.58 6.79
C GLY A 97 23.67 1.41 6.63
N PRO A 98 23.58 0.66 5.50
CA PRO A 98 22.65 0.89 4.40
C PRO A 98 21.19 0.58 4.76
N PHE A 99 20.27 1.40 4.27
CA PHE A 99 18.84 1.31 4.54
C PHE A 99 18.10 0.50 3.47
N PRO A 100 17.01 -0.22 3.81
CA PRO A 100 16.11 -0.80 2.83
C PRO A 100 15.49 0.27 1.92
N LEU A 101 15.22 -0.11 0.66
CA LEU A 101 14.51 0.72 -0.31
C LEU A 101 13.06 0.23 -0.47
N VAL A 102 12.10 1.14 -0.50
CA VAL A 102 10.71 0.86 -0.88
C VAL A 102 10.34 1.71 -2.08
N ALA A 103 9.97 1.08 -3.19
CA ALA A 103 9.38 1.77 -4.33
C ALA A 103 7.88 1.95 -4.07
N SER A 104 7.37 3.18 -4.20
CA SER A 104 5.97 3.52 -3.95
C SER A 104 5.28 3.95 -5.24
N SER A 105 4.10 3.39 -5.52
CA SER A 105 3.32 3.63 -6.74
C SER A 105 1.98 4.26 -6.38
N HIS A 106 1.71 5.44 -6.93
CA HIS A 106 0.47 6.19 -6.68
C HIS A 106 -0.76 5.61 -7.39
N GLY A 107 -1.95 5.96 -6.92
CA GLY A 107 -3.23 5.62 -7.53
C GLY A 107 -3.48 6.33 -8.87
N PHE A 108 -4.56 5.92 -9.57
CA PHE A 108 -4.98 6.57 -10.82
C PHE A 108 -5.39 8.01 -10.56
N GLY A 109 -4.85 8.95 -11.34
CA GLY A 109 -5.10 10.38 -11.15
C GLY A 109 -4.31 11.04 -10.01
N GLU A 110 -3.43 10.32 -9.32
CA GLU A 110 -2.61 10.87 -8.24
C GLU A 110 -1.20 11.30 -8.70
N LEU A 111 -0.40 11.72 -7.76
CA LEU A 111 1.00 12.14 -7.94
C LEU A 111 1.89 11.36 -6.96
N ASN A 112 3.19 11.54 -7.08
CA ASN A 112 4.22 10.94 -6.21
C ASN A 112 4.09 11.28 -4.71
N THR A 113 3.19 12.18 -4.34
CA THR A 113 2.92 12.58 -2.94
C THR A 113 1.63 11.95 -2.37
N GLY A 114 0.92 11.13 -3.14
CA GLY A 114 -0.36 10.52 -2.72
C GLY A 114 -0.26 9.80 -1.38
N GLU A 115 0.78 8.99 -1.18
CA GLU A 115 1.00 8.25 0.07
C GLU A 115 2.20 8.82 0.87
N ALA A 116 2.41 10.15 0.86
CA ALA A 116 3.53 10.77 1.56
C ALA A 116 3.53 10.49 3.08
N TYR A 117 2.36 10.36 3.71
CA TYR A 117 2.25 10.04 5.12
C TYR A 117 2.96 8.73 5.48
N LEU A 118 2.79 7.69 4.64
CA LEU A 118 3.44 6.39 4.82
C LEU A 118 4.93 6.44 4.46
N ALA A 119 5.30 7.17 3.40
CA ALA A 119 6.70 7.36 3.00
C ALA A 119 7.51 8.05 4.11
N ILE A 120 6.95 9.09 4.74
CA ILE A 120 7.53 9.80 5.87
C ILE A 120 7.67 8.88 7.10
N ALA A 121 6.64 8.09 7.40
CA ALA A 121 6.69 7.15 8.52
C ALA A 121 7.77 6.09 8.34
N LEU A 122 7.92 5.55 7.13
CA LEU A 122 8.97 4.60 6.79
C LEU A 122 10.37 5.25 6.89
N ALA A 123 10.54 6.46 6.35
CA ALA A 123 11.83 7.16 6.40
C ALA A 123 12.27 7.44 7.85
N ARG A 124 11.36 7.84 8.73
CA ARG A 124 11.62 7.98 10.18
C ARG A 124 12.13 6.71 10.85
N ARG A 125 11.85 5.55 10.25
CA ARG A 125 12.20 4.22 10.78
C ARG A 125 13.31 3.53 10.01
N GLY A 126 14.08 4.29 9.22
CA GLY A 126 15.27 3.77 8.57
C GLY A 126 14.99 3.10 7.23
N PHE A 127 14.07 3.63 6.43
CA PHE A 127 13.84 3.23 5.06
C PHE A 127 14.07 4.39 4.10
N VAL A 128 14.52 4.10 2.89
CA VAL A 128 14.47 5.04 1.77
C VAL A 128 13.22 4.71 0.95
N VAL A 129 12.41 5.70 0.65
CA VAL A 129 11.19 5.52 -0.16
C VAL A 129 11.30 6.35 -1.41
N ALA A 130 11.14 5.75 -2.59
CA ALA A 130 11.16 6.42 -3.88
C ALA A 130 9.80 6.29 -4.56
N ALA A 131 9.14 7.42 -4.83
CA ALA A 131 7.84 7.48 -5.45
C ALA A 131 7.90 8.31 -6.73
N PRO A 132 7.76 7.69 -7.92
CA PRO A 132 7.62 8.41 -9.18
C PRO A 132 6.19 8.94 -9.37
N THR A 133 6.03 10.04 -10.10
CA THR A 133 4.81 10.35 -10.82
C THR A 133 4.88 9.66 -12.19
N PHE A 134 3.94 8.73 -12.45
CA PHE A 134 3.90 8.02 -13.73
C PHE A 134 3.41 8.95 -14.86
N PRO A 135 4.00 8.88 -16.07
CA PRO A 135 3.80 9.89 -17.10
C PRO A 135 2.35 10.12 -17.53
N LEU A 136 1.52 9.07 -17.64
CA LEU A 136 0.17 9.19 -18.21
C LEU A 136 -0.97 8.81 -17.26
N THR A 137 -0.70 8.30 -16.07
CA THR A 137 -1.77 7.91 -15.13
C THR A 137 -1.98 8.92 -13.99
N ASN A 138 -1.46 10.14 -14.14
CA ASN A 138 -1.55 11.19 -13.13
C ASN A 138 -2.50 12.33 -13.55
N ILE A 139 -2.96 13.11 -12.57
CA ILE A 139 -3.92 14.20 -12.80
C ILE A 139 -3.40 15.32 -13.71
N SER A 140 -2.07 15.50 -13.81
CA SER A 140 -1.45 16.53 -14.64
C SER A 140 -1.24 16.07 -16.10
N THR A 141 -1.69 14.85 -16.45
CA THR A 141 -1.57 14.33 -17.81
C THR A 141 -2.39 15.18 -18.79
N PRO A 142 -1.77 15.76 -19.85
CA PRO A 142 -2.51 16.48 -20.85
C PRO A 142 -3.59 15.61 -21.51
N GLY A 143 -4.82 16.11 -21.59
CA GLY A 143 -5.96 15.33 -22.08
C GLY A 143 -6.56 14.34 -21.10
N GLY A 144 -6.10 14.33 -19.84
CA GLY A 144 -6.57 13.47 -18.76
C GLY A 144 -5.75 12.19 -18.58
N ALA A 145 -5.89 11.58 -17.42
CA ALA A 145 -5.18 10.35 -17.07
C ALA A 145 -5.59 9.17 -17.97
N VAL A 146 -4.62 8.33 -18.33
CA VAL A 146 -4.77 7.25 -19.33
C VAL A 146 -4.50 5.89 -18.71
N LEU A 147 -5.56 5.09 -18.57
CA LEU A 147 -5.52 3.81 -17.86
C LEU A 147 -4.55 2.80 -18.47
N PHE A 148 -4.50 2.67 -19.82
CA PHE A 148 -3.65 1.66 -20.47
C PHE A 148 -2.16 1.84 -20.19
N ASP A 149 -1.69 3.06 -19.81
CA ASP A 149 -0.28 3.29 -19.49
C ASP A 149 0.16 2.61 -18.17
N ALA A 150 -0.77 2.10 -17.38
CA ALA A 150 -0.46 1.27 -16.24
C ALA A 150 0.36 0.01 -16.62
N ALA A 151 0.22 -0.47 -17.86
CA ALA A 151 1.06 -1.55 -18.38
C ALA A 151 2.56 -1.21 -18.43
N ASN A 152 2.91 0.07 -18.48
CA ASN A 152 4.29 0.56 -18.48
C ASN A 152 4.86 0.72 -17.05
N GLN A 153 4.02 0.84 -16.03
CA GLN A 153 4.44 1.15 -14.67
C GLN A 153 5.39 0.12 -14.04
N PRO A 154 5.26 -1.21 -14.26
CA PRO A 154 6.25 -2.15 -13.74
C PRO A 154 7.67 -1.89 -14.27
N ALA A 155 7.80 -1.45 -15.51
CA ALA A 155 9.09 -1.08 -16.09
C ALA A 155 9.58 0.28 -15.56
N ASP A 156 8.66 1.23 -15.30
CA ASP A 156 8.98 2.52 -14.67
C ASP A 156 9.51 2.31 -13.25
N VAL A 157 8.87 1.45 -12.45
CA VAL A 157 9.34 1.11 -11.10
C VAL A 157 10.73 0.47 -11.12
N ARG A 158 10.98 -0.46 -12.05
CA ARG A 158 12.34 -1.05 -12.22
C ARG A 158 13.36 0.03 -12.54
N PHE A 159 13.05 0.93 -13.47
CA PHE A 159 13.93 2.05 -13.82
C PHE A 159 14.19 2.96 -12.62
N VAL A 160 13.18 3.33 -11.83
CA VAL A 160 13.36 4.12 -10.60
C VAL A 160 14.28 3.41 -9.61
N ILE A 161 14.07 2.11 -9.37
CA ILE A 161 14.96 1.31 -8.51
C ILE A 161 16.39 1.36 -9.04
N ASP A 162 16.61 1.21 -10.35
CA ASP A 162 17.95 1.26 -10.97
C ASP A 162 18.63 2.61 -10.74
N GLN A 163 17.90 3.71 -10.93
CA GLN A 163 18.43 5.07 -10.74
C GLN A 163 18.77 5.35 -9.27
N VAL A 164 17.92 4.95 -8.33
CA VAL A 164 18.18 5.14 -6.89
C VAL A 164 19.37 4.28 -6.43
N LEU A 165 19.51 3.06 -6.96
CA LEU A 165 20.68 2.23 -6.69
C LEU A 165 21.97 2.84 -7.29
N ALA A 166 21.90 3.42 -8.49
CA ALA A 166 23.04 4.11 -9.10
C ALA A 166 23.48 5.33 -8.28
N LEU A 167 22.54 6.07 -7.68
CA LEU A 167 22.87 7.14 -6.73
C LEU A 167 23.59 6.60 -5.48
N SER A 168 23.22 5.41 -5.01
CA SER A 168 23.88 4.79 -3.86
C SER A 168 25.27 4.23 -4.19
N ASP A 169 25.51 3.80 -5.42
CA ASP A 169 26.83 3.29 -5.84
C ASP A 169 27.83 4.40 -6.15
N GLY A 170 27.34 5.59 -6.51
CA GLY A 170 28.18 6.75 -6.86
C GLY A 170 28.53 7.62 -5.66
N GLY A 171 29.33 8.66 -5.91
CA GLY A 171 29.68 9.69 -4.91
C GLY A 171 28.58 10.73 -4.66
N SER A 172 27.30 10.32 -4.69
CA SER A 172 26.15 11.20 -4.50
C SER A 172 25.78 11.40 -3.04
N TRP A 173 24.76 12.20 -2.77
CA TRP A 173 24.17 12.39 -1.44
C TRP A 173 23.64 11.08 -0.80
N LEU A 174 23.39 10.03 -1.61
CA LEU A 174 22.89 8.73 -1.18
C LEU A 174 24.00 7.65 -1.14
N ALA A 175 25.27 8.03 -1.32
CA ALA A 175 26.39 7.10 -1.42
C ALA A 175 26.43 6.09 -0.26
N GLY A 176 26.42 4.80 -0.59
CA GLY A 176 26.41 3.69 0.39
C GLY A 176 25.09 3.57 1.18
N GLY A 177 24.06 4.37 0.86
CA GLY A 177 22.84 4.48 1.66
C GLY A 177 21.84 3.36 1.49
N ILE A 178 21.91 2.54 0.43
CA ILE A 178 20.89 1.51 0.11
C ILE A 178 21.40 0.10 0.28
N ASP A 179 20.63 -0.72 1.02
CA ASP A 179 20.82 -2.16 1.03
C ASP A 179 20.10 -2.81 -0.17
N ARG A 180 20.89 -3.21 -1.17
CA ARG A 180 20.41 -3.83 -2.41
C ARG A 180 19.67 -5.16 -2.22
N LYS A 181 19.80 -5.80 -1.05
CA LYS A 181 19.14 -7.06 -0.72
C LYS A 181 17.77 -6.86 -0.04
N ARG A 182 17.47 -5.64 0.41
CA ARG A 182 16.24 -5.29 1.12
C ARG A 182 15.45 -4.25 0.33
N ILE A 183 14.81 -4.70 -0.76
CA ILE A 183 13.98 -3.86 -1.63
C ILE A 183 12.54 -4.34 -1.53
N GLY A 184 11.61 -3.42 -1.25
CA GLY A 184 10.17 -3.63 -1.20
C GLY A 184 9.44 -2.77 -2.22
N ALA A 185 8.16 -3.07 -2.41
CA ALA A 185 7.24 -2.26 -3.20
C ALA A 185 5.95 -2.01 -2.42
N GLN A 186 5.35 -0.84 -2.60
CA GLN A 186 4.02 -0.50 -2.07
C GLN A 186 3.23 0.33 -3.09
N GLY A 187 1.91 0.39 -2.90
CA GLY A 187 1.08 1.29 -3.70
C GLY A 187 -0.40 1.17 -3.38
N LEU A 188 -1.13 2.20 -3.79
CA LEU A 188 -2.58 2.34 -3.63
C LEU A 188 -3.29 2.10 -4.95
N SER A 189 -4.44 1.40 -4.95
CA SER A 189 -5.33 1.33 -6.11
C SER A 189 -4.62 0.78 -7.37
N LEU A 190 -4.53 1.56 -8.45
CA LEU A 190 -3.72 1.27 -9.63
C LEU A 190 -2.24 1.07 -9.28
N GLY A 191 -1.71 1.84 -8.31
CA GLY A 191 -0.37 1.62 -7.76
C GLY A 191 -0.26 0.30 -6.98
N GLY A 192 -1.35 -0.17 -6.38
CA GLY A 192 -1.48 -1.51 -5.80
C GLY A 192 -1.37 -2.60 -6.87
N LEU A 193 -2.07 -2.44 -8.01
CA LEU A 193 -1.90 -3.31 -9.20
C LEU A 193 -0.43 -3.33 -9.66
N THR A 194 0.17 -2.16 -9.83
CA THR A 194 1.59 -2.04 -10.22
C THR A 194 2.50 -2.76 -9.23
N THR A 195 2.25 -2.61 -7.93
CA THR A 195 2.97 -3.31 -6.86
C THR A 195 2.86 -4.82 -6.99
N LEU A 196 1.67 -5.34 -7.29
CA LEU A 196 1.46 -6.78 -7.52
C LEU A 196 2.15 -7.26 -8.78
N LEU A 197 2.06 -6.51 -9.88
CA LEU A 197 2.70 -6.87 -11.15
C LEU A 197 4.23 -6.87 -11.03
N VAL A 198 4.83 -5.83 -10.48
CA VAL A 198 6.29 -5.71 -10.35
C VAL A 198 6.89 -6.66 -9.32
N SER A 199 6.06 -7.19 -8.40
CA SER A 199 6.51 -8.14 -7.38
C SER A 199 6.26 -9.60 -7.76
N TYR A 200 5.16 -9.92 -8.44
CA TYR A 200 4.69 -11.30 -8.59
C TYR A 200 4.57 -11.81 -10.02
N ASN A 201 4.30 -10.93 -11.01
CA ASN A 201 4.08 -11.38 -12.38
C ASN A 201 5.35 -11.98 -13.00
N PRO A 202 5.32 -13.19 -13.60
CA PRO A 202 6.50 -13.85 -14.13
C PRO A 202 7.29 -13.04 -15.17
N GLN A 203 6.61 -12.22 -15.98
CA GLN A 203 7.20 -11.41 -17.06
C GLN A 203 7.59 -10.00 -16.59
N LEU A 204 6.81 -9.40 -15.67
CA LEU A 204 6.94 -7.99 -15.28
C LEU A 204 7.71 -7.78 -13.98
N ARG A 205 7.88 -8.82 -13.16
CA ARG A 205 8.48 -8.65 -11.83
C ARG A 205 9.94 -8.22 -11.86
N ASP A 206 10.29 -7.40 -10.90
CA ASP A 206 11.67 -7.17 -10.51
C ASP A 206 12.09 -8.19 -9.44
N ARG A 207 13.05 -9.04 -9.74
CA ARG A 207 13.50 -10.12 -8.85
C ARG A 207 14.22 -9.60 -7.59
N ARG A 208 14.55 -8.33 -7.51
CA ARG A 208 15.15 -7.68 -6.33
C ARG A 208 14.12 -7.39 -5.25
N ILE A 209 12.84 -7.24 -5.62
CA ILE A 209 11.74 -7.01 -4.66
C ILE A 209 11.53 -8.26 -3.82
N ARG A 210 11.46 -8.09 -2.49
CA ARG A 210 11.39 -9.15 -1.49
C ARG A 210 10.14 -9.11 -0.62
N ALA A 211 9.39 -8.01 -0.62
CA ALA A 211 8.15 -7.84 0.12
C ALA A 211 7.28 -6.80 -0.58
N ALA A 212 5.97 -6.97 -0.54
CA ALA A 212 5.01 -6.07 -1.16
C ALA A 212 3.88 -5.70 -0.20
N TYR A 213 3.48 -4.42 -0.21
CA TYR A 213 2.32 -3.91 0.49
C TYR A 213 1.39 -3.22 -0.50
N ALA A 214 0.20 -3.78 -0.71
CA ALA A 214 -0.79 -3.23 -1.62
C ALA A 214 -2.04 -2.78 -0.84
N MET A 215 -2.39 -1.51 -1.00
CA MET A 215 -3.56 -0.87 -0.40
C MET A 215 -4.65 -0.78 -1.45
N ALA A 216 -5.84 -1.31 -1.14
CA ALA A 216 -7.02 -1.29 -2.01
C ALA A 216 -6.65 -1.54 -3.50
N PRO A 217 -5.93 -2.64 -3.85
CA PRO A 217 -5.38 -2.81 -5.19
C PRO A 217 -6.48 -3.07 -6.23
N ALA A 218 -6.40 -2.44 -7.39
CA ALA A 218 -7.21 -2.82 -8.56
C ALA A 218 -6.66 -4.12 -9.15
N SER A 219 -7.14 -5.27 -8.70
CA SER A 219 -6.47 -6.56 -8.94
C SER A 219 -7.38 -7.75 -9.24
N CYS A 220 -8.64 -7.49 -9.52
CA CYS A 220 -9.65 -8.51 -9.82
C CYS A 220 -9.19 -9.45 -10.94
N GLU A 221 -8.58 -8.91 -11.97
CA GLU A 221 -8.13 -9.65 -13.16
C GLU A 221 -6.90 -10.55 -12.90
N LEU A 222 -6.18 -10.39 -11.78
CA LEU A 222 -4.95 -11.14 -11.54
C LEU A 222 -5.23 -12.56 -11.08
N THR A 223 -4.79 -13.56 -11.85
CA THR A 223 -4.94 -14.97 -11.51
C THR A 223 -3.74 -15.52 -10.72
N ARG A 224 -3.81 -16.78 -10.31
CA ARG A 224 -2.67 -17.50 -9.70
C ARG A 224 -1.45 -17.57 -10.61
N LYS A 225 -1.62 -17.50 -11.94
CA LYS A 225 -0.50 -17.47 -12.88
C LYS A 225 0.29 -16.16 -12.78
N THR A 226 -0.41 -15.05 -12.63
CA THR A 226 0.20 -13.73 -12.39
C THR A 226 0.85 -13.65 -11.02
N LEU A 227 0.19 -14.17 -9.98
CA LEU A 227 0.61 -14.06 -8.59
C LEU A 227 1.52 -15.22 -8.15
N SER A 228 2.56 -15.53 -8.93
CA SER A 228 3.33 -16.77 -8.80
C SER A 228 4.55 -16.71 -7.86
N ALA A 229 5.06 -15.52 -7.53
CA ALA A 229 6.26 -15.39 -6.70
C ALA A 229 5.94 -15.59 -5.20
N PRO A 230 6.82 -16.27 -4.42
CA PRO A 230 6.56 -16.59 -3.01
C PRO A 230 7.10 -15.50 -2.06
N HIS A 231 6.87 -14.23 -2.36
CA HIS A 231 7.28 -13.13 -1.49
C HIS A 231 6.19 -12.79 -0.46
N PRO A 232 6.55 -12.29 0.74
CA PRO A 232 5.58 -11.76 1.69
C PRO A 232 4.73 -10.65 1.07
N LEU A 233 3.40 -10.79 1.23
CA LEU A 233 2.39 -9.81 0.81
C LEU A 233 1.56 -9.37 2.00
N LEU A 234 1.44 -8.06 2.17
CA LEU A 234 0.40 -7.44 2.99
C LEU A 234 -0.60 -6.78 2.05
N LEU A 235 -1.88 -7.09 2.25
CA LEU A 235 -3.02 -6.42 1.64
C LEU A 235 -3.77 -5.69 2.75
N ILE A 236 -4.24 -4.49 2.46
CA ILE A 236 -5.19 -3.76 3.31
C ILE A 236 -6.28 -3.16 2.43
N ASP A 237 -7.53 -3.25 2.86
CA ASP A 237 -8.66 -2.74 2.10
C ASP A 237 -9.81 -2.36 3.03
N GLY A 238 -10.74 -1.53 2.54
CA GLY A 238 -11.96 -1.14 3.22
C GLY A 238 -13.14 -2.04 2.86
N ASP A 239 -14.03 -2.31 3.81
CA ASP A 239 -15.27 -3.05 3.54
C ASP A 239 -16.34 -2.19 2.82
N GLN A 240 -16.10 -0.87 2.70
CA GLN A 240 -16.95 0.07 1.97
C GLN A 240 -16.27 0.67 0.73
N ASP A 241 -15.27 -0.01 0.20
CA ASP A 241 -14.60 0.38 -1.05
C ASP A 241 -15.53 0.20 -2.26
N LEU A 242 -15.90 1.31 -2.91
CA LEU A 242 -16.74 1.33 -4.12
C LEU A 242 -15.94 1.27 -5.42
N ILE A 243 -14.63 1.53 -5.34
CA ILE A 243 -13.76 1.62 -6.52
C ILE A 243 -13.15 0.26 -6.83
N THR A 244 -12.62 -0.39 -5.79
CA THR A 244 -12.05 -1.75 -5.88
C THR A 244 -12.63 -2.63 -4.77
N PRO A 245 -13.92 -3.02 -4.84
CA PRO A 245 -14.59 -3.80 -3.80
C PRO A 245 -13.72 -4.97 -3.33
N ILE A 246 -13.55 -5.07 -2.00
CA ILE A 246 -12.58 -5.98 -1.37
C ILE A 246 -12.77 -7.44 -1.77
N ASP A 247 -14.00 -7.91 -1.92
CA ASP A 247 -14.37 -9.27 -2.30
C ASP A 247 -13.90 -9.63 -3.71
N GLN A 248 -13.90 -8.68 -4.63
CA GLN A 248 -13.46 -8.84 -6.01
C GLN A 248 -11.98 -8.55 -6.23
N ASN A 249 -11.32 -7.79 -5.35
CA ASN A 249 -9.95 -7.31 -5.52
C ASN A 249 -8.99 -7.89 -4.47
N ALA A 250 -8.81 -7.25 -3.34
CA ALA A 250 -7.85 -7.70 -2.32
C ALA A 250 -8.18 -9.11 -1.79
N GLY A 251 -9.46 -9.46 -1.61
CA GLY A 251 -9.91 -10.77 -1.16
C GLY A 251 -9.58 -11.88 -2.18
N LEU A 252 -9.85 -11.64 -3.49
CA LEU A 252 -9.45 -12.59 -4.54
C LEU A 252 -7.93 -12.72 -4.63
N THR A 253 -7.18 -11.61 -4.57
CA THR A 253 -5.73 -11.61 -4.57
C THR A 253 -5.20 -12.42 -3.37
N PHE A 254 -5.74 -12.20 -2.18
CA PHE A 254 -5.40 -12.99 -0.99
C PHE A 254 -5.65 -14.49 -1.18
N SER A 255 -6.74 -14.88 -1.82
CA SER A 255 -7.04 -16.29 -2.10
C SER A 255 -6.12 -16.93 -3.15
N ARG A 256 -5.61 -16.11 -4.08
CA ARG A 256 -4.84 -16.55 -5.25
C ARG A 256 -3.33 -16.56 -5.03
N VAL A 257 -2.79 -15.62 -4.23
CA VAL A 257 -1.34 -15.49 -4.00
C VAL A 257 -0.82 -16.63 -3.11
N ARG A 258 0.43 -17.04 -3.32
CA ARG A 258 1.08 -18.04 -2.45
C ARG A 258 1.46 -17.42 -1.10
N MET A 259 1.52 -18.26 -0.06
CA MET A 259 2.03 -17.86 1.26
C MET A 259 3.50 -17.39 1.17
N PRO A 260 3.98 -16.47 2.02
CA PRO A 260 3.25 -15.84 3.13
C PRO A 260 2.44 -14.62 2.69
N ARG A 261 1.20 -14.51 3.20
CA ARG A 261 0.28 -13.41 2.89
C ARG A 261 -0.56 -13.02 4.10
N THR A 262 -0.94 -11.76 4.17
CA THR A 262 -1.87 -11.22 5.17
C THR A 262 -2.86 -10.29 4.48
N LEU A 263 -4.14 -10.41 4.82
CA LEU A 263 -5.20 -9.47 4.44
C LEU A 263 -5.67 -8.75 5.71
N ILE A 264 -5.75 -7.44 5.65
CA ILE A 264 -6.35 -6.59 6.68
C ILE A 264 -7.58 -5.95 6.06
N THR A 265 -8.74 -6.15 6.70
CA THR A 265 -9.98 -5.46 6.35
C THR A 265 -10.26 -4.39 7.39
N LEU A 266 -10.52 -3.17 6.94
CA LEU A 266 -10.91 -2.04 7.77
C LEU A 266 -12.41 -1.82 7.68
N ALA A 267 -13.11 -1.87 8.83
CA ALA A 267 -14.55 -1.62 8.89
C ALA A 267 -14.86 -0.15 8.59
N HIS A 268 -15.87 0.08 7.74
CA HIS A 268 -16.29 1.41 7.28
C HIS A 268 -15.23 2.22 6.53
N ALA A 269 -14.11 1.62 6.15
CA ALA A 269 -13.10 2.26 5.34
C ALA A 269 -13.49 2.28 3.86
N THR A 270 -13.10 3.34 3.16
CA THR A 270 -13.38 3.55 1.74
C THR A 270 -12.08 3.64 0.94
N HIS A 271 -12.14 3.46 -0.37
CA HIS A 271 -10.98 3.53 -1.26
C HIS A 271 -10.24 4.85 -1.17
N THR A 272 -10.98 5.93 -1.39
CA THR A 272 -10.43 7.29 -1.54
C THR A 272 -9.75 7.78 -0.28
N ALA A 273 -10.20 7.34 0.90
CA ALA A 273 -9.61 7.73 2.18
C ALA A 273 -8.27 7.05 2.48
N PHE A 274 -7.76 6.14 1.65
CA PHE A 274 -6.35 5.72 1.72
C PHE A 274 -5.38 6.75 1.16
N SER A 275 -5.86 7.65 0.28
CA SER A 275 -5.04 8.72 -0.28
C SER A 275 -4.72 9.78 0.77
N GLY A 276 -3.45 10.13 0.93
CA GLY A 276 -3.01 11.23 1.80
C GLY A 276 -3.46 12.62 1.35
N LEU A 277 -4.09 12.72 0.17
CA LEU A 277 -4.73 13.95 -0.30
C LEU A 277 -6.06 14.21 0.41
N VAL A 278 -6.67 13.19 1.01
CA VAL A 278 -7.90 13.33 1.80
C VAL A 278 -7.52 13.65 3.25
N SER A 279 -7.66 14.91 3.62
CA SER A 279 -7.29 15.43 4.95
C SER A 279 -8.47 16.01 5.75
N PHE A 280 -9.69 15.67 5.34
CA PHE A 280 -10.93 16.13 5.96
C PHE A 280 -11.84 14.95 6.31
N ASP A 281 -12.72 15.13 7.31
CA ASP A 281 -13.74 14.15 7.62
C ASP A 281 -15.01 14.40 6.80
N SER A 282 -15.65 13.32 6.37
CA SER A 282 -16.87 13.35 5.56
C SER A 282 -17.98 12.55 6.25
N PRO A 283 -19.22 13.06 6.28
CA PRO A 283 -20.38 12.31 6.77
C PRO A 283 -20.88 11.26 5.76
N VAL A 284 -20.38 11.29 4.53
CA VAL A 284 -20.75 10.37 3.44
C VAL A 284 -19.50 9.68 2.90
N SER A 285 -19.68 8.57 2.20
CA SER A 285 -18.57 7.85 1.58
C SER A 285 -17.65 8.78 0.79
N TYR A 286 -16.33 8.73 1.08
CA TYR A 286 -15.33 9.50 0.33
C TYR A 286 -15.28 9.09 -1.14
N ASP A 287 -15.59 7.83 -1.46
CA ASP A 287 -15.66 7.35 -2.84
C ASP A 287 -16.81 8.02 -3.58
N ALA A 288 -18.01 8.02 -3.00
CA ALA A 288 -19.16 8.68 -3.59
C ALA A 288 -19.00 10.21 -3.68
N ALA A 289 -18.36 10.83 -2.68
CA ALA A 289 -18.18 12.28 -2.63
C ALA A 289 -17.09 12.79 -3.58
N LEU A 290 -16.04 11.99 -3.82
CA LEU A 290 -14.85 12.43 -4.55
C LEU A 290 -14.30 11.36 -5.51
N GLY A 291 -13.95 10.17 -5.00
CA GLY A 291 -13.17 9.20 -5.76
C GLY A 291 -13.84 8.70 -7.03
N CYS A 292 -15.14 8.47 -6.98
CA CYS A 292 -15.89 7.99 -8.14
C CYS A 292 -15.86 8.96 -9.32
N SER A 293 -15.80 10.28 -9.08
CA SER A 293 -15.72 11.26 -10.16
C SER A 293 -14.48 11.09 -11.07
N PHE A 294 -13.43 10.45 -10.57
CA PHE A 294 -12.20 10.17 -11.33
C PHE A 294 -12.28 8.87 -12.15
N VAL A 295 -13.12 7.92 -11.74
CA VAL A 295 -13.07 6.55 -12.26
C VAL A 295 -14.41 6.02 -12.79
N GLU A 296 -15.55 6.67 -12.50
CA GLU A 296 -16.90 6.22 -12.93
C GLU A 296 -17.07 6.17 -14.45
N ASN A 297 -16.26 6.93 -15.19
CA ASN A 297 -16.25 6.96 -16.66
C ASN A 297 -15.27 5.94 -17.26
N ILE A 298 -14.58 5.13 -16.46
CA ILE A 298 -13.80 4.02 -16.98
C ILE A 298 -14.76 3.01 -17.63
N THR A 299 -14.46 2.67 -18.88
CA THR A 299 -15.26 1.75 -19.69
C THR A 299 -14.62 0.39 -19.78
N GLN A 300 -15.39 -0.65 -20.09
CA GLN A 300 -14.85 -1.98 -20.35
C GLN A 300 -13.81 -1.95 -21.47
N GLN A 301 -14.01 -1.13 -22.50
CA GLN A 301 -13.04 -0.96 -23.59
C GLN A 301 -11.67 -0.47 -23.08
N GLN A 302 -11.63 0.45 -22.11
CA GLN A 302 -10.37 0.93 -21.52
C GLN A 302 -9.69 -0.15 -20.67
N VAL A 303 -10.47 -0.96 -19.96
CA VAL A 303 -9.94 -2.13 -19.24
C VAL A 303 -9.35 -3.13 -20.23
N ASP A 304 -10.07 -3.44 -21.32
CA ASP A 304 -9.59 -4.36 -22.37
C ASP A 304 -8.32 -3.84 -23.06
N GLN A 305 -8.20 -2.52 -23.26
CA GLN A 305 -6.98 -1.88 -23.76
C GLN A 305 -5.80 -2.04 -22.77
N LEU A 306 -6.04 -1.88 -21.47
CA LEU A 306 -5.02 -2.13 -20.45
C LEU A 306 -4.55 -3.58 -20.49
N ILE A 307 -5.49 -4.53 -20.50
CA ILE A 307 -5.17 -5.97 -20.56
C ILE A 307 -4.37 -6.28 -21.85
N THR A 308 -4.78 -5.73 -22.99
CA THR A 308 -4.04 -5.88 -24.24
C THR A 308 -2.62 -5.30 -24.15
N ALA A 309 -2.46 -4.15 -23.47
CA ALA A 309 -1.18 -3.49 -23.30
C ALA A 309 -0.21 -4.28 -22.39
N PHE A 310 -0.70 -5.20 -21.55
CA PHE A 310 0.17 -6.14 -20.83
C PHE A 310 0.92 -7.13 -21.77
N GLY A 311 0.47 -7.29 -23.01
CA GLY A 311 1.10 -8.20 -23.98
C GLY A 311 1.18 -9.63 -23.46
N PRO A 312 2.37 -10.30 -23.49
CA PRO A 312 2.51 -11.67 -22.97
C PRO A 312 2.13 -11.85 -21.51
N ALA A 313 2.21 -10.79 -20.68
CA ALA A 313 1.82 -10.83 -19.28
C ALA A 313 0.31 -10.97 -19.09
N ALA A 314 -0.50 -10.60 -20.10
CA ALA A 314 -1.96 -10.78 -20.09
C ALA A 314 -2.40 -12.25 -20.00
N ALA A 315 -1.54 -13.20 -20.35
CA ALA A 315 -1.84 -14.65 -20.24
C ALA A 315 -2.15 -15.10 -18.79
N GLY A 316 -1.86 -14.26 -17.80
CA GLY A 316 -2.19 -14.48 -16.38
C GLY A 316 -3.36 -13.65 -15.88
N THR A 317 -4.14 -13.01 -16.74
CA THR A 317 -5.30 -12.19 -16.37
C THR A 317 -6.61 -12.83 -16.80
N ASP A 318 -7.69 -12.51 -16.05
CA ASP A 318 -9.06 -12.93 -16.33
C ASP A 318 -9.99 -11.86 -15.76
N THR A 319 -10.71 -11.15 -16.63
CA THR A 319 -11.63 -10.07 -16.25
C THR A 319 -13.06 -10.57 -16.01
N THR A 320 -13.32 -11.88 -16.14
CA THR A 320 -14.64 -12.45 -15.92
C THR A 320 -15.09 -12.24 -14.49
N GLY A 321 -16.23 -11.57 -14.30
CA GLY A 321 -16.78 -11.25 -12.99
C GLY A 321 -16.14 -10.06 -12.29
N CYS A 322 -15.29 -9.28 -12.97
CA CYS A 322 -14.80 -8.02 -12.46
C CYS A 322 -15.79 -6.90 -12.76
N ASP A 323 -16.26 -6.22 -11.73
CA ASP A 323 -17.11 -5.04 -11.91
C ASP A 323 -16.26 -3.81 -12.25
N LEU A 324 -16.86 -2.90 -13.02
CA LEU A 324 -16.28 -1.57 -13.20
C LEU A 324 -16.42 -0.75 -11.91
N PRO A 325 -15.48 0.19 -11.63
CA PRO A 325 -15.50 0.97 -10.41
C PRO A 325 -16.82 1.76 -10.25
N CYS A 326 -17.22 1.93 -8.99
CA CYS A 326 -18.39 2.75 -8.60
C CYS A 326 -19.74 2.30 -9.19
N LYS A 327 -19.92 1.03 -9.47
CA LYS A 327 -21.22 0.46 -9.89
C LYS A 327 -22.09 0.00 -8.72
N GLY A 328 -21.52 -0.12 -7.53
CA GLY A 328 -22.23 -0.44 -6.30
C GLY A 328 -23.00 0.76 -5.73
N GLN A 329 -23.93 0.48 -4.79
CA GLN A 329 -24.57 1.54 -4.01
C GLN A 329 -23.63 2.01 -2.89
N ALA A 330 -23.57 3.34 -2.67
CA ALA A 330 -22.84 3.89 -1.55
C ALA A 330 -23.47 3.39 -0.23
N PRO A 331 -22.63 2.91 0.72
CA PRO A 331 -23.12 2.48 2.02
C PRO A 331 -23.83 3.62 2.75
N SER A 332 -24.87 3.28 3.52
CA SER A 332 -25.62 4.25 4.34
C SER A 332 -24.91 4.61 5.64
N ASN A 333 -23.94 3.80 6.07
CA ASN A 333 -23.18 4.05 7.28
C ASN A 333 -22.10 5.12 7.03
N PRO A 334 -21.83 5.98 8.04
CA PRO A 334 -20.75 6.95 7.92
C PRO A 334 -19.42 6.22 7.72
N PRO A 335 -18.53 6.75 6.86
CA PRO A 335 -17.22 6.16 6.62
C PRO A 335 -16.32 6.32 7.86
N MET A 336 -15.28 5.47 7.93
CA MET A 336 -14.17 5.68 8.85
C MET A 336 -13.53 7.05 8.58
N PRO A 337 -13.20 7.87 9.60
CA PRO A 337 -12.45 9.11 9.40
C PRO A 337 -11.15 8.85 8.62
N ALA A 338 -10.82 9.69 7.64
CA ALA A 338 -9.64 9.50 6.81
C ALA A 338 -8.35 9.47 7.64
N SER A 339 -8.24 10.30 8.68
CA SER A 339 -7.11 10.28 9.60
C SER A 339 -6.94 8.92 10.29
N ARG A 340 -8.04 8.30 10.72
CA ARG A 340 -8.01 6.95 11.33
C ARG A 340 -7.58 5.89 10.32
N GLN A 341 -8.07 5.98 9.09
CA GLN A 341 -7.70 5.05 8.02
C GLN A 341 -6.22 5.17 7.67
N HIS A 342 -5.67 6.39 7.60
CA HIS A 342 -4.24 6.64 7.42
C HIS A 342 -3.42 6.06 8.57
N ASP A 343 -3.83 6.26 9.83
CA ASP A 343 -3.14 5.72 11.00
C ASP A 343 -3.03 4.19 10.93
N LEU A 344 -4.14 3.51 10.61
CA LEU A 344 -4.17 2.06 10.51
C LEU A 344 -3.31 1.55 9.33
N ALA A 345 -3.41 2.18 8.16
CA ALA A 345 -2.60 1.85 7.00
C ALA A 345 -1.10 2.09 7.25
N GLN A 346 -0.76 3.22 7.91
CA GLN A 346 0.62 3.54 8.29
C GLN A 346 1.18 2.54 9.30
N ALA A 347 0.43 2.22 10.36
CA ALA A 347 0.88 1.28 11.39
C ALA A 347 1.12 -0.11 10.79
N ALA A 348 0.18 -0.59 9.95
CA ALA A 348 0.29 -1.88 9.27
C ALA A 348 1.48 -1.95 8.31
N GLY A 349 1.62 -0.98 7.40
CA GLY A 349 2.69 -0.94 6.40
C GLY A 349 4.07 -0.78 7.04
N THR A 350 4.19 0.10 8.05
CA THR A 350 5.43 0.30 8.81
C THR A 350 5.85 -0.98 9.52
N ALA A 351 4.93 -1.61 10.26
CA ALA A 351 5.20 -2.87 10.94
C ALA A 351 5.58 -3.98 9.95
N PHE A 352 4.88 -4.07 8.81
CA PHE A 352 5.17 -5.07 7.79
C PHE A 352 6.61 -4.94 7.27
N PHE A 353 7.03 -3.78 6.82
CA PHE A 353 8.39 -3.62 6.30
C PHE A 353 9.47 -3.76 7.39
N GLN A 354 9.18 -3.35 8.64
CA GLN A 354 10.11 -3.61 9.76
C GLN A 354 10.23 -5.11 10.08
N GLU A 355 9.13 -5.89 10.02
CA GLU A 355 9.21 -7.35 10.16
C GLU A 355 10.07 -7.96 9.06
N GLN A 356 9.83 -7.58 7.80
CA GLN A 356 10.48 -8.21 6.65
C GLN A 356 11.96 -7.82 6.53
N PHE A 357 12.31 -6.55 6.75
CA PHE A 357 13.64 -6.06 6.45
C PHE A 357 14.52 -5.74 7.66
N GLN A 358 13.92 -5.49 8.80
CA GLN A 358 14.65 -5.21 10.05
C GLN A 358 14.53 -6.34 11.08
N LYS A 359 13.77 -7.41 10.76
CA LYS A 359 13.53 -8.56 11.64
C LYS A 359 12.94 -8.16 13.00
N SER A 360 12.16 -7.09 13.04
CA SER A 360 11.58 -6.54 14.26
C SER A 360 10.63 -7.55 14.93
N ARG A 361 10.95 -7.92 16.19
CA ARG A 361 10.07 -8.77 17.00
C ARG A 361 8.78 -8.03 17.38
N ALA A 362 8.88 -6.73 17.67
CA ALA A 362 7.71 -5.90 17.97
C ALA A 362 6.74 -5.86 16.78
N ALA A 363 7.24 -5.62 15.56
CA ALA A 363 6.45 -5.59 14.34
C ALA A 363 5.73 -6.93 14.06
N ARG A 364 6.45 -8.04 14.20
CA ARG A 364 5.86 -9.38 14.06
C ARG A 364 4.77 -9.65 15.09
N CYS A 365 5.02 -9.28 16.34
CA CYS A 365 4.07 -9.47 17.43
C CYS A 365 2.82 -8.60 17.22
N PHE A 366 3.02 -7.35 16.83
CA PHE A 366 1.95 -6.40 16.52
C PHE A 366 1.01 -6.96 15.44
N LEU A 367 1.52 -7.26 14.26
CA LEU A 367 0.70 -7.72 13.13
C LEU A 367 -0.05 -9.03 13.44
N ARG A 368 0.54 -9.94 14.23
CA ARG A 368 -0.04 -11.26 14.46
C ARG A 368 -0.96 -11.35 15.67
N LYS A 369 -0.75 -10.50 16.68
CA LYS A 369 -1.42 -10.66 17.98
C LYS A 369 -2.14 -9.40 18.46
N VAL A 370 -1.59 -8.22 18.17
CA VAL A 370 -2.00 -6.98 18.83
C VAL A 370 -2.88 -6.13 17.93
N PHE A 371 -2.55 -5.99 16.64
CA PHE A 371 -3.17 -5.03 15.75
C PHE A 371 -4.71 -5.12 15.73
N ALA A 372 -5.26 -6.31 15.43
CA ALA A 372 -6.71 -6.51 15.46
C ALA A 372 -7.29 -6.56 16.89
N ALA A 373 -6.48 -6.83 17.92
CA ALA A 373 -6.95 -6.85 19.31
C ALA A 373 -7.11 -5.44 19.89
N GLU A 374 -6.26 -4.49 19.49
CA GLU A 374 -6.34 -3.09 19.90
C GLU A 374 -7.32 -2.27 19.07
N ASN A 375 -7.63 -2.71 17.85
CA ASN A 375 -8.39 -1.95 16.88
C ASN A 375 -9.65 -2.74 16.48
N PRO A 376 -10.82 -2.45 17.07
CA PRO A 376 -12.07 -3.19 16.79
C PRO A 376 -12.56 -3.03 15.34
N ASP A 377 -12.10 -2.00 14.65
CA ASP A 377 -12.32 -1.72 13.24
C ASP A 377 -11.37 -2.50 12.29
N VAL A 378 -10.47 -3.34 12.84
CA VAL A 378 -9.52 -4.14 12.08
C VAL A 378 -9.86 -5.62 12.14
N THR A 379 -10.01 -6.25 10.99
CA THR A 379 -10.15 -7.71 10.86
C THR A 379 -8.97 -8.29 10.09
N ILE A 380 -8.38 -9.36 10.65
CA ILE A 380 -7.33 -10.15 10.00
C ILE A 380 -7.77 -11.62 10.02
N PRO A 381 -8.05 -12.24 8.87
CA PRO A 381 -8.45 -13.65 8.81
C PRO A 381 -7.37 -14.53 9.43
N ARG A 382 -7.76 -15.38 10.39
CA ARG A 382 -6.85 -16.35 11.00
C ARG A 382 -6.70 -17.54 10.06
N GLY A 383 -5.48 -17.77 9.56
CA GLY A 383 -4.97 -19.02 9.00
C GLY A 383 -5.76 -19.63 7.86
N GLY A 384 -5.13 -19.77 6.70
CA GLY A 384 -5.66 -20.43 5.53
C GLY A 384 -6.09 -21.89 5.76
N GLY A 385 -7.34 -22.07 6.10
CA GLY A 385 -8.09 -23.25 5.72
C GLY A 385 -8.76 -22.93 4.40
N HIS A 386 -8.48 -23.68 3.35
CA HIS A 386 -9.26 -23.67 2.14
C HIS A 386 -10.70 -24.05 2.49
N THR A 387 -11.61 -23.08 2.47
CA THR A 387 -12.98 -23.32 2.05
C THR A 387 -13.18 -22.43 0.85
N ALA A 388 -12.88 -22.99 -0.32
CA ALA A 388 -13.44 -22.48 -1.55
C ALA A 388 -14.94 -22.78 -1.54
N PRO A 389 -15.81 -21.88 -2.04
CA PRO A 389 -17.16 -22.27 -2.41
C PRO A 389 -17.14 -23.27 -3.55
#